data_80637367dbe33b14fa95466f418e32bc
#
_entry.id   80637367dbe33b14fa95466f418e32bc
#
_cell.length_a   1.000
_cell.length_b   1.000
_cell.length_c   1.000
_cell.angle_alpha   90.00
_cell.angle_beta   90.00
_cell.angle_gamma   90.00
#
_symmetry.space_group_name_H-M   'P 1'
#
loop_
_entity.id
_entity.type
_entity.pdbx_description
1 polymer ?
#
loop_
_entity_poly.entity_id
_entity_poly.type
_entity_poly.pdbx_seq_one_letter_code
_entity_poly.pdbx_strand_id
1 'polypeptide(L)'
;MTTRKLYISEGLENYISNLDLISNFIDLCNTELSIDESCNYKIYFVDDREKHNIKTTAFYNPYDNTIKIYAKDRMIIDSLRSLAHEMTHMMQNEMGLITGPVKDEGGFHEDQANAKAGLIVKRFIKRSGIKF
;
A
#
# COMPACT_ATOMS: atom_id res chain seq x y z
N MET A 1 13.70 7.73 12.34
CA MET A 1 13.90 7.30 10.95
C MET A 1 12.95 6.17 10.61
N THR A 2 12.16 6.33 9.55
CA THR A 2 11.25 5.27 9.12
C THR A 2 12.06 4.12 8.54
N THR A 3 11.87 2.91 9.05
CA THR A 3 12.45 1.71 8.49
C THR A 3 11.35 0.98 7.72
N ARG A 4 11.50 0.93 6.40
CA ARG A 4 10.60 0.18 5.55
C ARG A 4 11.38 -0.86 4.76
N LYS A 5 10.74 -1.99 4.52
CA LYS A 5 11.29 -3.05 3.68
C LYS A 5 10.31 -3.31 2.56
N LEU A 6 10.83 -3.40 1.35
CA LEU A 6 10.04 -3.65 0.16
C LEU A 6 10.50 -4.97 -0.47
N TYR A 7 9.56 -5.88 -0.64
CA TYR A 7 9.79 -7.18 -1.24
C TYR A 7 8.92 -7.30 -2.50
N ILE A 8 9.54 -7.75 -3.59
CA ILE A 8 8.83 -7.95 -4.85
C ILE A 8 9.12 -9.37 -5.32
N SER A 9 8.06 -10.15 -5.59
CA SER A 9 8.20 -11.50 -6.11
C SER A 9 8.99 -11.51 -7.41
N GLU A 10 9.86 -12.50 -7.57
CA GLU A 10 10.77 -12.65 -8.70
C GLU A 10 10.06 -12.64 -10.06
N GLY A 11 8.84 -13.20 -10.13
CA GLY A 11 8.04 -13.23 -11.35
C GLY A 11 7.41 -11.89 -11.74
N LEU A 12 7.48 -10.87 -10.89
CA LEU A 12 6.92 -9.56 -11.18
C LEU A 12 7.97 -8.62 -11.80
N GLU A 13 8.46 -8.98 -12.99
CA GLU A 13 9.55 -8.25 -13.66
C GLU A 13 9.24 -6.79 -13.90
N ASN A 14 8.00 -6.47 -14.27
CA ASN A 14 7.57 -5.09 -14.52
C ASN A 14 7.61 -4.24 -13.24
N TYR A 15 7.35 -4.84 -12.09
CA TYR A 15 7.46 -4.17 -10.79
C TYR A 15 8.92 -3.97 -10.39
N ILE A 16 9.75 -4.99 -10.60
CA ILE A 16 11.18 -4.93 -10.30
C ILE A 16 11.85 -3.83 -11.14
N SER A 17 11.52 -3.72 -12.43
CA SER A 17 12.08 -2.71 -13.32
C SER A 17 11.56 -1.30 -13.04
N ASN A 18 10.51 -1.16 -12.23
CA ASN A 18 9.93 0.14 -11.84
C ASN A 18 10.09 0.41 -10.34
N LEU A 19 11.16 -0.11 -9.74
CA LEU A 19 11.41 0.01 -8.31
C LEU A 19 11.46 1.47 -7.83
N ASP A 20 12.11 2.35 -8.59
CA ASP A 20 12.20 3.77 -8.23
C ASP A 20 10.83 4.44 -8.22
N LEU A 21 10.00 4.12 -9.19
CA LEU A 21 8.63 4.63 -9.27
C LEU A 21 7.83 4.19 -8.04
N ILE A 22 7.93 2.92 -7.68
CA ILE A 22 7.24 2.37 -6.51
C ILE A 22 7.74 3.04 -5.22
N SER A 23 9.05 3.18 -5.08
CA SER A 23 9.65 3.84 -3.90
C SER A 23 9.19 5.30 -3.78
N ASN A 24 9.14 6.03 -4.89
CA ASN A 24 8.65 7.41 -4.90
C ASN A 24 7.19 7.49 -4.50
N PHE A 25 6.38 6.54 -4.93
CA PHE A 25 4.97 6.47 -4.53
C PHE A 25 4.83 6.23 -3.02
N ILE A 26 5.64 5.33 -2.46
CA ILE A 26 5.62 5.06 -1.01
C ILE A 26 6.01 6.33 -0.24
N ASP A 27 7.01 7.06 -0.71
CA ASP A 27 7.41 8.34 -0.10
C ASP A 27 6.26 9.34 -0.09
N LEU A 28 5.54 9.44 -1.20
CA LEU A 28 4.37 10.31 -1.27
C LEU A 28 3.28 9.89 -0.28
N CYS A 29 3.01 8.58 -0.17
CA CYS A 29 2.06 8.07 0.82
C CYS A 29 2.47 8.44 2.24
N ASN A 30 3.75 8.29 2.59
CA ASN A 30 4.25 8.65 3.91
C ASN A 30 3.97 10.12 4.22
N THR A 31 4.20 11.00 3.25
CA THR A 31 3.96 12.43 3.41
C THR A 31 2.47 12.76 3.50
N GLU A 32 1.67 12.24 2.56
CA GLU A 32 0.23 12.54 2.49
C GLU A 32 -0.55 11.98 3.68
N LEU A 33 -0.10 10.86 4.23
CA LEU A 33 -0.74 10.20 5.38
C LEU A 33 -0.10 10.58 6.71
N SER A 34 0.95 11.40 6.69
CA SER A 34 1.70 11.80 7.89
C SER A 34 2.15 10.60 8.72
N ILE A 35 2.67 9.57 8.03
CA ILE A 35 3.19 8.39 8.72
C ILE A 35 4.39 8.80 9.57
N ASP A 36 4.38 8.41 10.85
CA ASP A 36 5.46 8.74 11.78
C ASP A 36 6.79 8.13 11.32
N GLU A 37 7.87 8.92 11.42
CA GLU A 37 9.21 8.47 11.03
C GLU A 37 9.71 7.28 11.84
N SER A 38 9.16 7.03 13.01
CA SER A 38 9.47 5.87 13.84
C SER A 38 8.72 4.61 13.45
N CYS A 39 7.74 4.72 12.54
CA CYS A 39 6.94 3.59 12.09
C CYS A 39 7.77 2.65 11.22
N ASN A 40 7.87 1.39 11.63
CA ASN A 40 8.55 0.35 10.86
C ASN A 40 7.51 -0.53 10.19
N TYR A 41 7.66 -0.78 8.90
CA TYR A 41 6.68 -1.58 8.17
C TYR A 41 7.31 -2.32 6.99
N LYS A 42 6.59 -3.32 6.49
CA LYS A 42 7.01 -4.16 5.36
C LYS A 42 5.93 -4.16 4.30
N ILE A 43 6.34 -4.06 3.04
CA ILE A 43 5.45 -4.11 1.89
C ILE A 43 5.89 -5.25 0.98
N TYR A 44 4.94 -6.10 0.60
CA TYR A 44 5.17 -7.21 -0.32
C TYR A 44 4.27 -7.04 -1.55
N PHE A 45 4.89 -7.03 -2.73
CA PHE A 45 4.17 -7.23 -3.99
C PHE A 45 4.41 -8.67 -4.40
N VAL A 46 3.34 -9.46 -4.47
CA VAL A 46 3.45 -10.90 -4.65
C VAL A 46 2.63 -11.39 -5.84
N ASP A 47 3.01 -12.53 -6.39
CA ASP A 47 2.35 -13.16 -7.53
C ASP A 47 1.64 -14.48 -7.17
N ASP A 48 1.62 -14.86 -5.90
CA ASP A 48 1.00 -16.10 -5.43
C ASP A 48 0.13 -15.83 -4.21
N ARG A 49 -1.20 -15.88 -4.41
CA ARG A 49 -2.16 -15.64 -3.34
C ARG A 49 -2.12 -16.68 -2.24
N GLU A 50 -2.03 -17.96 -2.63
CA GLU A 50 -2.10 -19.06 -1.66
C GLU A 50 -0.90 -19.06 -0.72
N LYS A 51 0.28 -18.86 -1.26
CA LYS A 51 1.53 -18.81 -0.49
C LYS A 51 1.52 -17.71 0.57
N HIS A 52 0.83 -16.59 0.29
CA HIS A 52 0.80 -15.41 1.16
C HIS A 52 -0.52 -15.20 1.86
N ASN A 53 -1.46 -16.14 1.74
CA ASN A 53 -2.79 -16.08 2.37
C ASN A 53 -3.60 -14.83 2.01
N ILE A 54 -3.49 -14.37 0.76
CA ILE A 54 -4.23 -13.20 0.29
C ILE A 54 -5.57 -13.65 -0.30
N LYS A 55 -6.66 -13.27 0.36
CA LYS A 55 -8.02 -13.66 -0.06
C LYS A 55 -8.60 -12.74 -1.14
N THR A 56 -8.16 -11.50 -1.16
CA THR A 56 -8.61 -10.49 -2.14
C THR A 56 -7.42 -10.00 -2.94
N THR A 57 -7.23 -8.69 -3.07
CA THR A 57 -6.09 -8.10 -3.79
C THR A 57 -5.02 -7.55 -2.85
N ALA A 58 -5.37 -7.28 -1.60
CA ALA A 58 -4.43 -6.71 -0.63
C ALA A 58 -4.95 -6.85 0.79
N PHE A 59 -4.04 -6.80 1.75
CA PHE A 59 -4.40 -6.66 3.15
C PHE A 59 -3.28 -5.99 3.95
N TYR A 60 -3.67 -5.43 5.10
CA TYR A 60 -2.77 -4.87 6.09
C TYR A 60 -2.90 -5.66 7.39
N ASN A 61 -1.75 -6.09 7.94
CA ASN A 61 -1.70 -6.77 9.24
C ASN A 61 -1.26 -5.75 10.30
N PRO A 62 -2.16 -5.34 11.23
CA PRO A 62 -1.84 -4.33 12.23
C PRO A 62 -0.91 -4.82 13.33
N TYR A 63 -0.74 -6.12 13.49
CA TYR A 63 0.10 -6.68 14.54
C TYR A 63 1.60 -6.55 14.25
N ASP A 64 1.98 -6.60 12.96
CA ASP A 64 3.38 -6.50 12.55
C ASP A 64 3.64 -5.44 11.48
N ASN A 65 2.64 -4.61 11.16
CA ASN A 65 2.71 -3.58 10.14
C ASN A 65 3.19 -4.13 8.79
N THR A 66 2.62 -5.25 8.38
CA THR A 66 2.90 -5.85 7.08
C THR A 66 1.75 -5.60 6.12
N ILE A 67 2.09 -5.14 4.93
CA ILE A 67 1.14 -4.95 3.83
C ILE A 67 1.52 -5.92 2.72
N LYS A 68 0.54 -6.68 2.22
CA LYS A 68 0.75 -7.58 1.08
C LYS A 68 -0.21 -7.22 -0.03
N ILE A 69 0.32 -7.09 -1.25
CA ILE A 69 -0.42 -6.71 -2.45
C ILE A 69 -0.26 -7.83 -3.47
N TYR A 70 -1.37 -8.41 -3.92
CA TYR A 70 -1.36 -9.36 -5.02
C TYR A 70 -1.28 -8.57 -6.33
N ALA A 71 -0.20 -8.77 -7.08
CA ALA A 71 0.13 -7.93 -8.22
C ALA A 71 0.16 -8.67 -9.56
N LYS A 72 -0.08 -9.98 -9.56
CA LYS A 72 -0.06 -10.78 -10.79
C LYS A 72 -1.16 -10.31 -11.74
N ASP A 73 -0.79 -10.06 -13.00
CA ASP A 73 -1.69 -9.62 -14.06
C ASP A 73 -2.42 -8.31 -13.75
N ARG A 74 -1.82 -7.46 -12.90
CA ARG A 74 -2.36 -6.15 -12.55
C ARG A 74 -1.44 -5.05 -13.06
N MET A 75 -2.03 -3.94 -13.48
CA MET A 75 -1.26 -2.73 -13.79
C MET A 75 -0.66 -2.17 -12.52
N ILE A 76 0.55 -1.60 -12.63
CA ILE A 76 1.23 -1.02 -11.47
C ILE A 76 0.34 0.01 -10.75
N ILE A 77 -0.34 0.87 -11.51
CA ILE A 77 -1.19 1.93 -10.93
C ILE A 77 -2.30 1.35 -10.05
N ASP A 78 -2.89 0.22 -10.43
CA ASP A 78 -3.93 -0.43 -9.63
C ASP A 78 -3.36 -1.01 -8.34
N SER A 79 -2.18 -1.60 -8.42
CA SER A 79 -1.48 -2.10 -7.23
C SER A 79 -1.05 -0.96 -6.30
N LEU A 80 -0.62 0.18 -6.85
CA LEU A 80 -0.27 1.34 -6.04
C LEU A 80 -1.49 1.93 -5.34
N ARG A 81 -2.66 1.93 -6.00
CA ARG A 81 -3.91 2.33 -5.35
C ARG A 81 -4.24 1.43 -4.18
N SER A 82 -4.11 0.10 -4.38
CA SER A 82 -4.30 -0.87 -3.28
C SER A 82 -3.31 -0.62 -2.14
N LEU A 83 -2.06 -0.30 -2.46
CA LEU A 83 -1.05 0.02 -1.45
C LEU A 83 -1.43 1.26 -0.65
N ALA A 84 -1.84 2.33 -1.30
CA ALA A 84 -2.25 3.56 -0.63
C ALA A 84 -3.47 3.32 0.29
N HIS A 85 -4.40 2.48 -0.16
CA HIS A 85 -5.55 2.06 0.65
C HIS A 85 -5.09 1.38 1.95
N GLU A 86 -4.20 0.40 1.83
CA GLU A 86 -3.69 -0.33 3.00
C GLU A 86 -2.80 0.54 3.89
N MET A 87 -2.01 1.44 3.31
CA MET A 87 -1.21 2.40 4.09
C MET A 87 -2.10 3.37 4.86
N THR A 88 -3.28 3.70 4.34
CA THR A 88 -4.25 4.51 5.08
C THR A 88 -4.74 3.76 6.33
N HIS A 89 -5.00 2.46 6.21
CA HIS A 89 -5.34 1.65 7.39
C HIS A 89 -4.19 1.59 8.40
N MET A 90 -2.95 1.54 7.92
CA MET A 90 -1.78 1.62 8.81
C MET A 90 -1.75 2.95 9.57
N MET A 91 -2.01 4.05 8.88
CA MET A 91 -2.13 5.37 9.51
C MET A 91 -3.24 5.39 10.56
N GLN A 92 -4.41 4.84 10.24
CA GLN A 92 -5.53 4.75 11.18
C GLN A 92 -5.15 3.95 12.43
N ASN A 93 -4.41 2.86 12.26
CA ASN A 93 -3.94 2.04 13.38
C ASN A 93 -2.93 2.82 14.24
N GLU A 94 -1.97 3.50 13.61
CA GLU A 94 -0.96 4.31 14.30
C GLU A 94 -1.60 5.46 15.11
N MET A 95 -2.69 6.02 14.60
CA MET A 95 -3.43 7.09 15.30
C MET A 95 -4.40 6.56 16.35
N GLY A 96 -4.49 5.25 16.53
CA GLY A 96 -5.42 4.64 17.48
C GLY A 96 -6.88 4.68 17.06
N LEU A 97 -7.15 4.96 15.78
CA LEU A 97 -8.52 5.05 15.26
C LEU A 97 -9.17 3.69 15.03
N ILE A 98 -8.37 2.66 14.84
CA ILE A 98 -8.82 1.27 14.66
C ILE A 98 -7.99 0.36 15.55
N THR A 99 -8.58 -0.78 15.95
CA THR A 99 -7.90 -1.81 16.72
C THR A 99 -8.13 -3.16 16.06
N GLY A 100 -7.03 -3.90 15.81
CA GLY A 100 -7.10 -5.20 15.20
C GLY A 100 -7.33 -5.16 13.68
N PRO A 101 -7.60 -6.32 13.07
CA PRO A 101 -7.77 -6.42 11.62
C PRO A 101 -8.95 -5.59 11.11
N VAL A 102 -8.73 -4.91 9.99
CA VAL A 102 -9.78 -4.12 9.33
C VAL A 102 -10.69 -5.06 8.53
N LYS A 103 -12.00 -4.86 8.67
CA LYS A 103 -12.99 -5.57 7.88
C LYS A 103 -13.33 -4.74 6.63
N ASP A 104 -13.32 -5.37 5.47
CA ASP A 104 -13.65 -4.73 4.20
C ASP A 104 -15.17 -4.66 3.98
N GLU A 105 -15.90 -4.14 4.97
CA GLU A 105 -17.37 -4.12 4.96
C GLU A 105 -17.98 -2.72 4.89
N GLY A 106 -17.18 -1.73 4.47
CA GLY A 106 -17.62 -0.34 4.43
C GLY A 106 -17.44 0.35 5.77
N GLY A 107 -18.01 1.56 5.90
CA GLY A 107 -17.89 2.41 7.08
C GLY A 107 -16.86 3.50 6.90
N PHE A 108 -16.73 4.34 7.93
CA PHE A 108 -15.91 5.56 7.89
C PHE A 108 -14.44 5.29 7.54
N HIS A 109 -13.83 4.30 8.18
CA HIS A 109 -12.41 4.02 7.96
C HIS A 109 -12.14 3.47 6.57
N GLU A 110 -13.04 2.64 6.06
CA GLU A 110 -12.94 2.10 4.71
C GLU A 110 -13.17 3.20 3.67
N ASP A 111 -14.15 4.06 3.88
CA ASP A 111 -14.42 5.19 3.00
C ASP A 111 -13.25 6.17 2.97
N GLN A 112 -12.62 6.43 4.11
CA GLN A 112 -11.42 7.26 4.20
C GLN A 112 -10.26 6.62 3.42
N ALA A 113 -10.05 5.31 3.56
CA ALA A 113 -8.99 4.61 2.86
C ALA A 113 -9.17 4.68 1.35
N ASN A 114 -10.39 4.51 0.86
CA ASN A 114 -10.70 4.62 -0.56
C ASN A 114 -10.49 6.05 -1.07
N ALA A 115 -10.95 7.05 -0.33
CA ALA A 115 -10.82 8.45 -0.72
C ALA A 115 -9.34 8.89 -0.73
N LYS A 116 -8.58 8.53 0.28
CA LYS A 116 -7.16 8.86 0.35
C LYS A 116 -6.37 8.18 -0.76
N ALA A 117 -6.64 6.89 -1.02
CA ALA A 117 -5.97 6.16 -2.08
C ALA A 117 -6.17 6.82 -3.45
N GLY A 118 -7.41 7.18 -3.78
CA GLY A 118 -7.72 7.87 -5.04
C GLY A 118 -7.01 9.22 -5.15
N LEU A 119 -7.00 9.99 -4.08
CA LEU A 119 -6.36 11.30 -4.05
C LEU A 119 -4.83 11.19 -4.20
N ILE A 120 -4.21 10.28 -3.49
CA ILE A 120 -2.76 10.08 -3.54
C ILE A 120 -2.32 9.63 -4.94
N VAL A 121 -3.04 8.69 -5.54
CA VAL A 121 -2.76 8.23 -6.91
C VAL A 121 -2.87 9.39 -7.89
N LYS A 122 -3.92 10.20 -7.79
CA LYS A 122 -4.12 11.37 -8.65
C LYS A 122 -2.96 12.36 -8.53
N ARG A 123 -2.54 12.66 -7.31
CA ARG A 123 -1.41 13.56 -7.06
C ARG A 123 -0.09 13.00 -7.58
N PHE A 124 0.10 11.71 -7.45
CA PHE A 124 1.30 11.03 -7.93
C PHE A 124 1.41 11.12 -9.46
N ILE A 125 0.33 10.83 -10.16
CA ILE A 125 0.28 10.92 -11.62
C ILE A 125 0.57 12.36 -12.08
N LYS A 126 -0.01 13.34 -11.42
CA LYS A 126 0.18 14.76 -11.75
C LYS A 126 1.63 15.20 -11.53
N ARG A 127 2.26 14.80 -10.42
CA ARG A 127 3.63 15.18 -10.09
C ARG A 127 4.66 14.50 -10.96
N SER A 128 4.48 13.22 -11.23
CA SER A 128 5.46 12.43 -11.98
C SER A 128 5.36 12.63 -13.49
N GLY A 129 4.22 13.14 -13.99
CA GLY A 129 3.97 13.26 -15.40
C GLY A 129 3.87 11.93 -16.13
N ILE A 130 3.74 10.83 -15.39
CA ILE A 130 3.68 9.49 -15.95
C ILE A 130 2.29 9.24 -16.50
N LYS A 131 2.24 8.66 -17.69
CA LYS A 131 0.99 8.20 -18.30
C LYS A 131 0.87 6.69 -18.09
N PHE A 132 -0.25 6.29 -17.56
CA PHE A 132 -0.56 4.89 -17.35
C PHE A 132 -1.59 4.40 -18.36
#